data_1376cc5625e168b2723ab955c101595c
#
_entry.id   1376cc5625e168b2723ab955c101595c
#
_cell.length_a   1.000
_cell.length_b   1.000
_cell.length_c   1.000
_cell.angle_alpha   90.00
_cell.angle_beta   90.00
_cell.angle_gamma   90.00
#
_symmetry.space_group_name_H-M   'P 1'
#
loop_
_entity.id
_entity.type
_entity.pdbx_description
1 polymer ?
#
loop_
_entity_poly.entity_id
_entity_poly.type
_entity_poly.pdbx_seq_one_letter_code
_entity_poly.pdbx_strand_id
1 'polypeptide(L)'
;MIKKIILTLVLLLLVAAGALFAINGKDNYDPSKFSATASNGLAPGSKISFTLPDQFGKPVTLTPKTQKVIFVFAKATGHTVREFLKKQDKSYLPARDALFVADVSGMPTVIRNTFALPDFRKSPYSVALIYDKTIAATYKNKKDADKITIVTLDNGVVTDLQTITTEDALKAALQ
;
A
#
# COMPACT_ATOMS: atom_id res chain seq x y z
N MET A 1 27.49 -16.81 -36.99
CA MET A 1 26.60 -15.62 -36.91
C MET A 1 25.68 -15.66 -35.69
N ILE A 2 24.83 -16.67 -35.52
CA ILE A 2 23.82 -16.79 -34.45
C ILE A 2 24.43 -16.64 -33.05
N LYS A 3 25.56 -17.30 -32.74
CA LYS A 3 26.23 -17.20 -31.42
C LYS A 3 26.66 -15.76 -31.08
N LYS A 4 27.13 -14.99 -32.06
CA LYS A 4 27.50 -13.56 -31.84
C LYS A 4 26.28 -12.71 -31.59
N ILE A 5 25.18 -12.95 -32.30
CA ILE A 5 23.91 -12.23 -32.10
C ILE A 5 23.36 -12.50 -30.69
N ILE A 6 23.34 -13.77 -30.27
CA ILE A 6 22.89 -14.17 -28.91
C ILE A 6 23.77 -13.49 -27.84
N LEU A 7 25.10 -13.52 -27.99
CA LEU A 7 26.01 -12.87 -27.05
C LEU A 7 25.77 -11.37 -26.95
N THR A 8 25.56 -10.69 -28.08
CA THR A 8 25.25 -9.26 -28.11
C THR A 8 23.92 -8.96 -27.42
N LEU A 9 22.89 -9.77 -27.67
CA LEU A 9 21.57 -9.62 -26.99
C LEU A 9 21.69 -9.80 -25.49
N VAL A 10 22.43 -10.82 -25.04
CA VAL A 10 22.67 -11.07 -23.60
C VAL A 10 23.41 -9.88 -22.98
N LEU A 11 24.44 -9.35 -23.65
CA LEU A 11 25.18 -8.20 -23.16
C LEU A 11 24.29 -6.96 -23.05
N LEU A 12 23.46 -6.69 -24.05
CA LEU A 12 22.50 -5.58 -24.01
C LEU A 12 21.48 -5.74 -22.88
N LEU A 13 20.99 -6.94 -22.63
CA LEU A 13 20.09 -7.23 -21.49
C LEU A 13 20.78 -6.99 -20.16
N LEU A 14 22.03 -7.40 -20.00
CA LEU A 14 22.80 -7.15 -18.77
C LEU A 14 23.04 -5.66 -18.53
N VAL A 15 23.37 -4.90 -19.58
CA VAL A 15 23.54 -3.44 -19.49
C VAL A 15 22.21 -2.77 -19.15
N ALA A 16 21.10 -3.14 -19.78
CA ALA A 16 19.78 -2.61 -19.47
C ALA A 16 19.34 -2.94 -18.03
N ALA A 17 19.58 -4.17 -17.57
CA ALA A 17 19.31 -4.57 -16.19
C ALA A 17 20.17 -3.78 -15.19
N GLY A 18 21.46 -3.61 -15.48
CA GLY A 18 22.38 -2.80 -14.67
C GLY A 18 21.95 -1.33 -14.59
N ALA A 19 21.54 -0.73 -15.71
CA ALA A 19 21.02 0.64 -15.74
C ALA A 19 19.71 0.79 -14.93
N LEU A 20 18.78 -0.15 -15.08
CA LEU A 20 17.55 -0.18 -14.28
C LEU A 20 17.84 -0.26 -12.77
N PHE A 21 18.81 -1.11 -12.41
CA PHE A 21 19.20 -1.25 -11.02
C PHE A 21 19.86 0.01 -10.47
N ALA A 22 20.75 0.65 -11.25
CA ALA A 22 21.42 1.87 -10.84
C ALA A 22 20.45 3.05 -10.65
N ILE A 23 19.42 3.15 -11.49
CA ILE A 23 18.44 4.24 -11.45
C ILE A 23 17.37 3.98 -10.37
N ASN A 24 16.83 2.77 -10.30
CA ASN A 24 15.67 2.43 -9.47
C ASN A 24 16.00 1.62 -8.20
N GLY A 25 17.27 1.21 -8.02
CA GLY A 25 17.70 0.43 -6.86
C GLY A 25 17.86 1.25 -5.58
N LYS A 26 17.88 2.58 -5.69
CA LYS A 26 18.05 3.45 -4.52
C LYS A 26 16.73 3.55 -3.75
N ASP A 27 16.79 3.27 -2.45
CA ASP A 27 15.67 3.51 -1.55
C ASP A 27 15.72 4.95 -1.05
N ASN A 28 14.66 5.71 -1.34
CA ASN A 28 14.51 7.09 -0.89
C ASN A 28 13.57 7.18 0.32
N TYR A 29 13.15 6.05 0.89
CA TYR A 29 12.34 6.01 2.10
C TYR A 29 13.20 6.39 3.31
N ASP A 30 12.73 7.36 4.08
CA ASP A 30 13.35 7.81 5.32
C ASP A 30 12.48 7.35 6.51
N PRO A 31 12.88 6.28 7.21
CA PRO A 31 12.05 5.71 8.28
C PRO A 31 11.89 6.67 9.48
N SER A 32 12.74 7.67 9.63
CA SER A 32 12.66 8.64 10.74
C SER A 32 11.44 9.56 10.64
N LYS A 33 10.85 9.70 9.44
CA LYS A 33 9.70 10.58 9.17
C LYS A 33 8.35 9.91 9.33
N PHE A 34 8.34 8.58 9.47
CA PHE A 34 7.12 7.80 9.42
C PHE A 34 7.05 6.85 10.60
N SER A 35 5.85 6.64 11.10
CA SER A 35 5.63 5.81 12.28
C SER A 35 4.26 5.15 12.24
N ALA A 36 4.12 4.06 12.98
CA ALA A 36 2.86 3.41 13.19
C ALA A 36 2.84 2.70 14.55
N THR A 37 1.72 2.75 15.21
CA THR A 37 1.49 2.07 16.50
C THR A 37 0.14 1.40 16.52
N ALA A 38 0.04 0.31 17.26
CA ALA A 38 -1.21 -0.33 17.62
C ALA A 38 -1.05 -0.96 19.00
N SER A 39 -2.03 -0.78 19.87
CA SER A 39 -1.99 -1.40 21.21
C SER A 39 -2.23 -2.91 21.14
N ASN A 40 -2.99 -3.38 20.15
CA ASN A 40 -3.28 -4.80 19.90
C ASN A 40 -3.62 -5.04 18.42
N GLY A 41 -2.67 -4.76 17.52
CA GLY A 41 -2.91 -4.87 16.08
C GLY A 41 -4.14 -4.10 15.60
N LEU A 42 -4.94 -4.70 14.74
CA LEU A 42 -6.21 -4.14 14.23
C LEU A 42 -7.45 -4.71 14.95
N ALA A 43 -7.29 -5.37 16.10
CA ALA A 43 -8.42 -5.93 16.83
C ALA A 43 -9.34 -4.82 17.40
N PRO A 44 -10.67 -5.07 17.52
CA PRO A 44 -11.57 -4.14 18.20
C PRO A 44 -11.06 -3.78 19.61
N GLY A 45 -11.15 -2.50 19.96
CA GLY A 45 -10.58 -1.92 21.18
C GLY A 45 -9.11 -1.51 21.06
N SER A 46 -8.42 -1.87 19.98
CA SER A 46 -7.04 -1.41 19.74
C SER A 46 -7.03 0.09 19.40
N LYS A 47 -6.16 0.84 20.04
CA LYS A 47 -5.85 2.21 19.63
C LYS A 47 -4.74 2.16 18.59
N ILE A 48 -5.01 2.69 17.40
CA ILE A 48 -4.06 2.74 16.30
C ILE A 48 -3.71 4.17 15.92
N SER A 49 -2.49 4.37 15.47
CA SER A 49 -2.02 5.64 14.95
C SER A 49 -0.95 5.38 13.89
N PHE A 50 -0.93 6.21 12.85
CA PHE A 50 0.17 6.20 11.88
C PHE A 50 0.36 7.55 11.21
N THR A 51 1.58 7.79 10.78
CA THR A 51 1.96 8.72 9.73
C THR A 51 2.77 7.93 8.72
N LEU A 52 2.26 7.79 7.50
CA LEU A 52 2.85 7.00 6.41
C LEU A 52 3.05 7.89 5.18
N PRO A 53 4.04 7.62 4.31
CA PRO A 53 4.16 8.34 3.06
C PRO A 53 3.04 7.94 2.08
N ASP A 54 2.55 8.89 1.29
CA ASP A 54 1.75 8.58 0.13
C ASP A 54 2.63 8.16 -1.07
N GLN A 55 2.03 7.92 -2.22
CA GLN A 55 2.73 7.57 -3.47
C GLN A 55 3.67 8.66 -3.99
N PHE A 56 3.62 9.87 -3.45
CA PHE A 56 4.50 11.00 -3.75
C PHE A 56 5.48 11.32 -2.62
N GLY A 57 5.47 10.52 -1.53
CA GLY A 57 6.30 10.71 -0.36
C GLY A 57 5.75 11.75 0.64
N LYS A 58 4.54 12.26 0.44
CA LYS A 58 3.89 13.19 1.36
C LYS A 58 3.31 12.43 2.55
N PRO A 59 3.35 13.00 3.77
CA PRO A 59 2.79 12.34 4.94
C PRO A 59 1.25 12.25 4.87
N VAL A 60 0.73 11.06 5.12
CA VAL A 60 -0.67 10.76 5.40
C VAL A 60 -0.79 10.32 6.83
N THR A 61 -1.53 11.08 7.63
CA THR A 61 -1.68 10.82 9.06
C THR A 61 -3.11 10.41 9.38
N LEU A 62 -3.26 9.35 10.18
CA LEU A 62 -4.53 9.00 10.78
C LEU A 62 -4.92 10.09 11.78
N THR A 63 -6.09 10.68 11.60
CA THR A 63 -6.60 11.73 12.47
C THR A 63 -7.83 11.26 13.26
N PRO A 64 -8.25 11.96 14.31
CA PRO A 64 -9.50 11.64 15.04
C PRO A 64 -10.75 11.63 14.14
N LYS A 65 -10.73 12.32 13.01
CA LYS A 65 -11.84 12.33 12.03
C LYS A 65 -11.86 11.08 11.15
N THR A 66 -10.74 10.33 11.06
CA THR A 66 -10.68 9.13 10.23
C THR A 66 -11.62 8.08 10.78
N GLN A 67 -12.64 7.71 9.99
CA GLN A 67 -13.65 6.73 10.38
C GLN A 67 -13.38 5.33 9.83
N LYS A 68 -12.74 5.24 8.66
CA LYS A 68 -12.46 3.93 8.02
C LYS A 68 -11.04 3.89 7.46
N VAL A 69 -10.39 2.74 7.61
CA VAL A 69 -9.10 2.48 6.94
C VAL A 69 -9.17 1.14 6.22
N ILE A 70 -8.82 1.16 4.94
CA ILE A 70 -8.71 -0.02 4.09
C ILE A 70 -7.25 -0.43 4.09
N PHE A 71 -6.92 -1.59 4.62
CA PHE A 71 -5.58 -2.15 4.55
C PHE A 71 -5.51 -3.29 3.53
N VAL A 72 -4.44 -3.31 2.73
CA VAL A 72 -4.10 -4.43 1.84
C VAL A 72 -2.64 -4.83 2.04
N PHE A 73 -2.43 -6.13 2.25
CA PHE A 73 -1.11 -6.71 2.53
C PHE A 73 -0.66 -7.69 1.43
N ALA A 74 -1.47 -7.85 0.38
CA ALA A 74 -1.17 -8.70 -0.76
C ALA A 74 -1.43 -7.97 -2.08
N LYS A 75 -0.67 -8.34 -3.13
CA LYS A 75 -0.79 -7.75 -4.46
C LYS A 75 -2.20 -7.89 -5.05
N ALA A 76 -2.82 -9.06 -4.89
CA ALA A 76 -4.15 -9.33 -5.45
C ALA A 76 -5.21 -8.42 -4.84
N THR A 77 -5.26 -8.31 -3.51
CA THR A 77 -6.21 -7.44 -2.80
C THR A 77 -5.95 -5.96 -3.06
N GLY A 78 -4.67 -5.57 -3.17
CA GLY A 78 -4.30 -4.22 -3.61
C GLY A 78 -4.83 -3.89 -5.00
N HIS A 79 -4.78 -4.85 -5.93
CA HIS A 79 -5.36 -4.70 -7.27
C HIS A 79 -6.89 -4.53 -7.20
N THR A 80 -7.60 -5.39 -6.46
CA THR A 80 -9.07 -5.30 -6.30
C THR A 80 -9.51 -3.94 -5.76
N VAL A 81 -8.88 -3.45 -4.69
CA VAL A 81 -9.22 -2.13 -4.12
C VAL A 81 -8.96 -1.01 -5.12
N ARG A 82 -7.85 -1.07 -5.85
CA ARG A 82 -7.50 -0.04 -6.84
C ARG A 82 -8.46 -0.03 -8.03
N GLU A 83 -8.84 -1.18 -8.57
CA GLU A 83 -9.82 -1.27 -9.66
C GLU A 83 -11.19 -0.75 -9.22
N PHE A 84 -11.60 -1.04 -7.99
CA PHE A 84 -12.81 -0.44 -7.41
C PHE A 84 -12.70 1.09 -7.31
N LEU A 85 -11.62 1.61 -6.72
CA LEU A 85 -11.46 3.04 -6.50
C LEU A 85 -11.25 3.84 -7.80
N LYS A 86 -10.69 3.26 -8.86
CA LYS A 86 -10.60 3.88 -10.20
C LYS A 86 -11.95 4.21 -10.81
N LYS A 87 -13.00 3.47 -10.44
CA LYS A 87 -14.37 3.67 -10.91
C LYS A 87 -15.10 4.75 -10.08
N GLN A 88 -14.49 5.23 -9.00
CA GLN A 88 -15.07 6.23 -8.10
C GLN A 88 -14.53 7.63 -8.38
N ASP A 89 -15.26 8.64 -7.90
CA ASP A 89 -14.76 10.01 -7.89
C ASP A 89 -13.60 10.16 -6.90
N LYS A 90 -12.69 11.12 -7.16
CA LYS A 90 -11.54 11.42 -6.29
C LYS A 90 -11.93 11.79 -4.84
N SER A 91 -13.15 12.27 -4.63
CA SER A 91 -13.70 12.60 -3.32
C SER A 91 -14.27 11.38 -2.56
N TYR A 92 -14.30 10.20 -3.18
CA TYR A 92 -14.96 9.03 -2.62
C TYR A 92 -14.45 8.63 -1.23
N LEU A 93 -13.13 8.56 -1.06
CA LEU A 93 -12.51 8.28 0.23
C LEU A 93 -12.61 9.47 1.20
N PRO A 94 -12.26 10.71 0.81
CA PRO A 94 -12.42 11.88 1.68
C PRO A 94 -13.84 12.09 2.19
N ALA A 95 -14.87 11.91 1.34
CA ALA A 95 -16.27 12.06 1.72
C ALA A 95 -16.76 11.04 2.76
N ARG A 96 -15.95 9.99 3.03
CA ARG A 96 -16.20 8.93 4.00
C ARG A 96 -15.23 8.94 5.17
N ASP A 97 -14.42 9.99 5.29
CA ASP A 97 -13.30 10.06 6.23
C ASP A 97 -12.47 8.79 6.21
N ALA A 98 -12.23 8.25 5.00
CA ALA A 98 -11.60 6.96 4.76
C ALA A 98 -10.19 7.11 4.21
N LEU A 99 -9.27 6.22 4.63
CA LEU A 99 -7.91 6.12 4.11
C LEU A 99 -7.70 4.76 3.45
N PHE A 100 -6.85 4.75 2.42
CA PHE A 100 -6.38 3.51 1.79
C PHE A 100 -4.89 3.33 2.08
N VAL A 101 -4.53 2.18 2.66
CA VAL A 101 -3.16 1.81 3.07
C VAL A 101 -2.76 0.53 2.35
N ALA A 102 -1.62 0.56 1.66
CA ALA A 102 -1.08 -0.59 0.93
C ALA A 102 0.33 -0.96 1.43
N ASP A 103 0.54 -2.24 1.72
CA ASP A 103 1.83 -2.78 2.11
C ASP A 103 2.71 -3.04 0.87
N VAL A 104 3.80 -2.29 0.76
CA VAL A 104 4.84 -2.47 -0.26
C VAL A 104 6.17 -2.93 0.33
N SER A 105 6.23 -3.17 1.64
CA SER A 105 7.45 -3.51 2.39
C SER A 105 8.11 -4.82 1.94
N GLY A 106 7.32 -5.74 1.39
CA GLY A 106 7.80 -7.00 0.84
C GLY A 106 8.33 -6.91 -0.60
N MET A 107 8.17 -5.75 -1.28
CA MET A 107 8.62 -5.59 -2.67
C MET A 107 10.11 -5.23 -2.71
N PRO A 108 10.91 -5.90 -3.57
CA PRO A 108 12.27 -5.42 -3.87
C PRO A 108 12.25 -3.97 -4.36
N THR A 109 13.19 -3.15 -3.88
CA THR A 109 13.24 -1.69 -4.16
C THR A 109 13.16 -1.39 -5.66
N VAL A 110 13.90 -2.11 -6.50
CA VAL A 110 13.86 -1.93 -7.96
C VAL A 110 12.45 -2.17 -8.51
N ILE A 111 11.78 -3.24 -8.09
CA ILE A 111 10.41 -3.57 -8.53
C ILE A 111 9.42 -2.51 -8.07
N ARG A 112 9.52 -2.11 -6.81
CA ARG A 112 8.69 -1.05 -6.24
C ARG A 112 8.83 0.26 -7.01
N ASN A 113 10.07 0.72 -7.24
CA ASN A 113 10.35 2.00 -7.87
C ASN A 113 10.07 1.99 -9.38
N THR A 114 10.26 0.85 -10.06
CA THR A 114 10.06 0.74 -11.52
C THR A 114 8.59 0.56 -11.89
N PHE A 115 7.83 -0.19 -11.08
CA PHE A 115 6.47 -0.60 -11.46
C PHE A 115 5.40 -0.12 -10.48
N ALA A 116 5.56 -0.39 -9.17
CA ALA A 116 4.49 -0.14 -8.21
C ALA A 116 4.27 1.36 -7.98
N LEU A 117 5.31 2.14 -7.68
CA LEU A 117 5.17 3.57 -7.43
C LEU A 117 4.67 4.36 -8.66
N PRO A 118 5.21 4.17 -9.88
CA PRO A 118 4.66 4.82 -11.06
C PRO A 118 3.19 4.51 -11.30
N ASP A 119 2.76 3.27 -10.98
CA ASP A 119 1.38 2.88 -11.13
C ASP A 119 0.47 3.46 -10.03
N PHE A 120 0.92 3.51 -8.77
CA PHE A 120 0.21 4.23 -7.70
C PHE A 120 0.06 5.74 -7.99
N ARG A 121 1.07 6.37 -8.59
CA ARG A 121 1.04 7.81 -8.94
C ARG A 121 -0.02 8.18 -9.98
N LYS A 122 -0.53 7.20 -10.73
CA LYS A 122 -1.65 7.40 -11.67
C LYS A 122 -3.02 7.44 -10.97
N SER A 123 -3.07 7.06 -9.69
CA SER A 123 -4.31 7.07 -8.93
C SER A 123 -4.77 8.50 -8.61
N PRO A 124 -6.06 8.82 -8.80
CA PRO A 124 -6.59 10.17 -8.50
C PRO A 124 -6.82 10.40 -7.01
N TYR A 125 -6.57 9.39 -6.16
CA TYR A 125 -6.71 9.40 -4.71
C TYR A 125 -5.36 9.14 -4.04
N SER A 126 -5.24 9.52 -2.77
CA SER A 126 -4.05 9.24 -1.95
C SER A 126 -4.04 7.76 -1.52
N VAL A 127 -2.86 7.14 -1.61
CA VAL A 127 -2.59 5.80 -1.11
C VAL A 127 -1.44 5.90 -0.12
N ALA A 128 -1.71 5.67 1.15
CA ALA A 128 -0.66 5.56 2.16
C ALA A 128 0.11 4.25 1.98
N LEU A 129 1.43 4.30 1.99
CA LEU A 129 2.28 3.15 1.67
C LEU A 129 3.10 2.72 2.89
N ILE A 130 3.05 1.44 3.21
CA ILE A 130 3.90 0.83 4.23
C ILE A 130 5.18 0.33 3.54
N TYR A 131 6.31 0.99 3.82
CA TYR A 131 7.63 0.60 3.31
C TYR A 131 8.41 -0.29 4.28
N ASP A 132 8.12 -0.19 5.57
CA ASP A 132 8.82 -0.88 6.64
C ASP A 132 8.08 -2.16 7.05
N LYS A 133 8.80 -3.29 7.07
CA LYS A 133 8.26 -4.60 7.49
C LYS A 133 7.82 -4.61 8.95
N THR A 134 8.46 -3.80 9.81
CA THR A 134 8.09 -3.67 11.22
C THR A 134 6.73 -2.98 11.34
N ILE A 135 6.53 -1.90 10.56
CA ILE A 135 5.22 -1.23 10.47
C ILE A 135 4.17 -2.18 9.87
N ALA A 136 4.50 -2.92 8.81
CA ALA A 136 3.58 -3.92 8.26
C ALA A 136 3.18 -4.96 9.30
N ALA A 137 4.13 -5.47 10.09
CA ALA A 137 3.87 -6.46 11.14
C ALA A 137 2.97 -5.93 12.27
N THR A 138 2.95 -4.61 12.53
CA THR A 138 2.08 -3.98 13.52
C THR A 138 0.60 -4.15 13.19
N TYR A 139 0.25 -4.17 11.89
CA TYR A 139 -1.13 -4.21 11.42
C TYR A 139 -1.53 -5.52 10.76
N LYS A 140 -0.57 -6.27 10.23
CA LYS A 140 -0.82 -7.46 9.41
C LYS A 140 -1.21 -8.67 10.25
N ASN A 141 -2.43 -9.18 10.07
CA ASN A 141 -2.80 -10.52 10.51
C ASN A 141 -2.35 -11.53 9.43
N LYS A 142 -1.48 -12.47 9.80
CA LYS A 142 -0.96 -13.50 8.86
C LYS A 142 -2.05 -14.40 8.28
N LYS A 143 -3.14 -14.66 9.04
CA LYS A 143 -4.25 -15.52 8.58
C LYS A 143 -5.12 -14.86 7.51
N ASP A 144 -5.15 -13.52 7.47
CA ASP A 144 -6.01 -12.74 6.59
C ASP A 144 -5.20 -11.80 5.68
N ALA A 145 -3.89 -12.04 5.55
CA ALA A 145 -2.99 -11.18 4.77
C ALA A 145 -3.31 -11.15 3.26
N ASP A 146 -4.03 -12.14 2.77
CA ASP A 146 -4.55 -12.26 1.40
C ASP A 146 -5.96 -11.68 1.22
N LYS A 147 -6.53 -11.07 2.27
CA LYS A 147 -7.83 -10.41 2.25
C LYS A 147 -7.68 -8.90 2.35
N ILE A 148 -8.71 -8.17 1.94
CA ILE A 148 -8.85 -6.74 2.20
C ILE A 148 -9.33 -6.61 3.65
N THR A 149 -8.58 -5.87 4.47
CA THR A 149 -8.96 -5.60 5.85
C THR A 149 -9.51 -4.19 5.96
N ILE A 150 -10.73 -4.05 6.46
CA ILE A 150 -11.37 -2.76 6.72
C ILE A 150 -11.56 -2.62 8.21
N VAL A 151 -11.05 -1.53 8.77
CA VAL A 151 -11.29 -1.16 10.16
C VAL A 151 -12.17 0.08 10.22
N THR A 152 -13.17 0.04 11.10
CA THR A 152 -13.95 1.21 11.49
C THR A 152 -13.35 1.77 12.77
N LEU A 153 -13.23 3.09 12.82
CA LEU A 153 -12.55 3.80 13.90
C LEU A 153 -13.48 4.82 14.57
N ASP A 154 -13.29 4.99 15.85
CA ASP A 154 -13.75 6.14 16.61
C ASP A 154 -12.55 6.73 17.36
N ASN A 155 -12.19 7.98 17.02
CA ASN A 155 -11.04 8.68 17.61
C ASN A 155 -9.73 7.86 17.66
N GLY A 156 -9.48 7.07 16.60
CA GLY A 156 -8.30 6.21 16.46
C GLY A 156 -8.40 4.87 17.21
N VAL A 157 -9.54 4.57 17.83
CA VAL A 157 -9.83 3.26 18.42
C VAL A 157 -10.61 2.42 17.42
N VAL A 158 -10.17 1.20 17.19
CA VAL A 158 -10.85 0.23 16.32
C VAL A 158 -12.15 -0.20 17.00
N THR A 159 -13.29 0.07 16.36
CA THR A 159 -14.62 -0.35 16.82
C THR A 159 -15.12 -1.58 16.10
N ASP A 160 -14.72 -1.76 14.83
CA ASP A 160 -15.06 -2.94 14.02
C ASP A 160 -13.92 -3.31 13.08
N LEU A 161 -13.82 -4.60 12.75
CA LEU A 161 -12.85 -5.14 11.80
C LEU A 161 -13.55 -6.14 10.89
N GLN A 162 -13.47 -5.90 9.59
CA GLN A 162 -13.99 -6.78 8.55
C GLN A 162 -12.87 -7.23 7.62
N THR A 163 -12.90 -8.50 7.21
CA THR A 163 -12.02 -9.05 6.17
C THR A 163 -12.87 -9.51 4.99
N ILE A 164 -12.59 -9.01 3.82
CA ILE A 164 -13.37 -9.20 2.60
C ILE A 164 -12.47 -9.51 1.41
N THR A 165 -13.06 -10.03 0.31
CA THR A 165 -12.31 -10.42 -0.88
C THR A 165 -12.85 -9.85 -2.19
N THR A 166 -14.05 -9.24 -2.18
CA THR A 166 -14.75 -8.80 -3.40
C THR A 166 -14.98 -7.29 -3.43
N GLU A 167 -15.16 -6.74 -4.63
CA GLU A 167 -15.51 -5.32 -4.83
C GLU A 167 -16.88 -4.98 -4.21
N ASP A 168 -17.87 -5.87 -4.32
CA ASP A 168 -19.22 -5.64 -3.79
C ASP A 168 -19.19 -5.56 -2.24
N ALA A 169 -18.44 -6.47 -1.60
CA ALA A 169 -18.25 -6.42 -0.16
C ALA A 169 -17.48 -5.15 0.27
N LEU A 170 -16.48 -4.71 -0.53
CA LEU A 170 -15.76 -3.46 -0.29
C LEU A 170 -16.70 -2.26 -0.38
N LYS A 171 -17.55 -2.22 -1.40
CA LYS A 171 -18.56 -1.16 -1.57
C LYS A 171 -19.53 -1.11 -0.38
N ALA A 172 -20.03 -2.26 0.06
CA ALA A 172 -20.95 -2.35 1.20
C ALA A 172 -20.29 -1.90 2.51
N ALA A 173 -19.03 -2.29 2.75
CA ALA A 173 -18.29 -1.92 3.96
C ALA A 173 -17.90 -0.44 4.03
N LEU A 174 -17.91 0.27 2.89
CA LEU A 174 -17.62 1.70 2.80
C LEU A 174 -18.86 2.59 2.79
N GLN A 175 -20.05 2.02 2.76
CA GLN A 175 -21.30 2.77 2.92
C GLN A 175 -21.52 3.13 4.38
#